data_5a11ca2626b2ae2281a8c696f27d5574
#
_entry.id   5a11ca2626b2ae2281a8c696f27d5574
#
_cell.length_a   1.000
_cell.length_b   1.000
_cell.length_c   1.000
_cell.angle_alpha   90.00
_cell.angle_beta   90.00
_cell.angle_gamma   90.00
#
_symmetry.space_group_name_H-M   'P 1'
#
loop_
_entity.id
_entity.type
_entity.pdbx_description
1 polymer ?
#
loop_
_entity_poly.entity_id
_entity_poly.type
_entity_poly.pdbx_seq_one_letter_code
_entity_poly.pdbx_strand_id
1 'polypeptide(L)'
;MLLPDFTLEGDDVVLRPLMPADADALAEAAAQSRETFQWTWVPEGIAETRAMIEKALQQRLEGTRYPFVTVFRGEVVGWTSYFRIEFWDWPEGHPQAGRTTPDAVEIGGTWLSQSAQRTRCNTQAKLLMLRHAFETWKVHRVHFETDERNTRSRNAIARLGAKLEGIRRADRPGRDGTVRNSWEPASRPTPGCTRFEAEPSTCTSAGLMR
;
A
#
# COMPACT_ATOMS: atom_id res chain seq x y z
N MET A 1 3.94 -15.40 10.14
CA MET A 1 4.56 -16.09 8.97
C MET A 1 5.34 -15.08 8.16
N LEU A 2 6.56 -15.39 7.72
CA LEU A 2 7.40 -14.50 6.92
C LEU A 2 7.09 -14.73 5.44
N LEU A 3 6.68 -13.65 4.73
CA LEU A 3 6.47 -13.71 3.28
C LEU A 3 7.83 -13.70 2.55
N PRO A 4 8.00 -14.47 1.46
CA PRO A 4 9.23 -14.48 0.66
C PRO A 4 9.46 -13.12 0.00
N ASP A 5 10.68 -12.91 -0.50
CA ASP A 5 11.01 -11.72 -1.28
C ASP A 5 10.39 -11.80 -2.66
N PHE A 6 9.83 -10.66 -3.10
CA PHE A 6 9.31 -10.49 -4.43
C PHE A 6 9.39 -9.03 -4.87
N THR A 7 9.44 -8.82 -6.16
CA THR A 7 9.44 -7.51 -6.82
C THR A 7 8.19 -7.39 -7.67
N LEU A 8 7.58 -6.20 -7.70
CA LEU A 8 6.44 -5.89 -8.55
C LEU A 8 6.89 -4.92 -9.62
N GLU A 9 6.75 -5.30 -10.88
CA GLU A 9 7.24 -4.55 -12.03
C GLU A 9 6.10 -4.06 -12.92
N GLY A 10 6.17 -2.81 -13.30
CA GLY A 10 5.29 -2.15 -14.27
C GLY A 10 6.11 -1.33 -15.25
N ASP A 11 5.44 -0.61 -16.15
CA ASP A 11 6.10 0.12 -17.24
C ASP A 11 7.17 1.11 -16.77
N ASP A 12 6.84 1.93 -15.77
CA ASP A 12 7.77 2.95 -15.24
C ASP A 12 8.06 2.75 -13.75
N VAL A 13 7.37 1.83 -13.07
CA VAL A 13 7.43 1.66 -11.63
C VAL A 13 7.91 0.26 -11.29
N VAL A 14 8.90 0.19 -10.42
CA VAL A 14 9.33 -1.03 -9.76
C VAL A 14 9.16 -0.87 -8.26
N LEU A 15 8.50 -1.82 -7.62
CA LEU A 15 8.44 -1.96 -6.17
C LEU A 15 9.28 -3.17 -5.78
N ARG A 16 10.45 -2.94 -5.22
CA ARG A 16 11.32 -4.00 -4.72
C ARG A 16 11.43 -3.97 -3.20
N PRO A 17 11.80 -5.07 -2.55
CA PRO A 17 12.00 -5.08 -1.12
C PRO A 17 12.92 -3.95 -0.66
N LEU A 18 12.54 -3.30 0.45
CA LEU A 18 13.35 -2.27 1.09
C LEU A 18 14.62 -2.89 1.69
N MET A 19 15.77 -2.25 1.48
CA MET A 19 17.06 -2.66 2.01
C MET A 19 17.74 -1.53 2.79
N PRO A 20 18.67 -1.84 3.72
CA PRO A 20 19.44 -0.81 4.43
C PRO A 20 20.22 0.13 3.49
N ALA A 21 20.68 -0.39 2.35
CA ALA A 21 21.40 0.36 1.33
C ALA A 21 20.57 1.46 0.65
N ASP A 22 19.23 1.46 0.80
CA ASP A 22 18.35 2.48 0.22
C ASP A 22 18.35 3.80 0.99
N ALA A 23 19.04 3.86 2.13
CA ALA A 23 18.98 4.98 3.06
C ALA A 23 19.36 6.33 2.42
N ASP A 24 20.45 6.38 1.68
CA ASP A 24 20.95 7.63 1.10
C ASP A 24 20.00 8.13 0.00
N ALA A 25 19.58 7.25 -0.91
CA ALA A 25 18.64 7.58 -1.98
C ALA A 25 17.25 8.00 -1.43
N LEU A 26 16.75 7.34 -0.39
CA LEU A 26 15.49 7.72 0.26
C LEU A 26 15.59 9.05 1.00
N ALA A 27 16.72 9.33 1.67
CA ALA A 27 16.95 10.63 2.32
C ALA A 27 16.98 11.77 1.31
N GLU A 28 17.65 11.57 0.17
CA GLU A 28 17.67 12.52 -0.94
C GLU A 28 16.28 12.74 -1.54
N ALA A 29 15.55 11.67 -1.81
CA ALA A 29 14.17 11.74 -2.30
C ALA A 29 13.23 12.49 -1.34
N ALA A 30 13.39 12.31 -0.02
CA ALA A 30 12.60 12.97 1.02
C ALA A 30 12.94 14.47 1.17
N ALA A 31 14.16 14.88 0.79
CA ALA A 31 14.65 16.24 0.91
C ALA A 31 14.18 17.17 -0.22
N GLN A 32 13.68 16.65 -1.36
CA GLN A 32 13.27 17.46 -2.53
C GLN A 32 12.23 18.54 -2.19
N SER A 33 11.22 18.21 -1.39
CA SER A 33 10.25 19.17 -0.83
C SER A 33 9.44 18.51 0.28
N ARG A 34 9.17 19.26 1.34
CA ARG A 34 8.39 18.79 2.48
C ARG A 34 6.96 19.35 2.54
N GLU A 35 6.61 20.27 1.68
CA GLU A 35 5.30 20.95 1.68
C GLU A 35 4.11 20.00 1.63
N THR A 36 4.28 18.86 0.98
CA THR A 36 3.21 17.90 0.75
C THR A 36 3.13 16.80 1.80
N PHE A 37 4.00 16.80 2.79
CA PHE A 37 4.09 15.74 3.81
C PHE A 37 3.31 16.05 5.10
N GLN A 38 2.38 16.99 5.04
CA GLN A 38 1.58 17.44 6.17
C GLN A 38 0.89 16.29 6.95
N TRP A 39 0.41 15.27 6.24
CA TRP A 39 -0.38 14.16 6.81
C TRP A 39 0.39 12.83 6.87
N THR A 40 1.64 12.80 6.42
CA THR A 40 2.43 11.57 6.30
C THR A 40 3.77 11.73 7.00
N TRP A 41 4.17 10.74 7.79
CA TRP A 41 5.50 10.68 8.37
C TRP A 41 6.50 10.35 7.28
N VAL A 42 7.38 11.30 6.98
CA VAL A 42 8.49 11.19 6.04
C VAL A 42 9.76 11.55 6.79
N PRO A 43 10.83 10.72 6.73
CA PRO A 43 12.05 10.98 7.46
C PRO A 43 12.71 12.28 7.05
N GLU A 44 13.43 12.92 7.96
CA GLU A 44 14.22 14.11 7.71
C GLU A 44 15.71 13.80 7.91
N GLY A 45 16.44 13.86 6.82
CA GLY A 45 17.86 13.53 6.80
C GLY A 45 18.16 12.03 6.94
N ILE A 46 19.45 11.71 6.83
CA ILE A 46 19.91 10.32 6.75
C ILE A 46 19.71 9.53 8.05
N ALA A 47 19.84 10.18 9.21
CA ALA A 47 19.72 9.49 10.50
C ALA A 47 18.30 8.97 10.73
N GLU A 48 17.28 9.81 10.52
CA GLU A 48 15.89 9.37 10.64
C GLU A 48 15.54 8.36 9.55
N THR A 49 16.06 8.51 8.34
CA THR A 49 15.83 7.55 7.25
C THR A 49 16.33 6.18 7.62
N ARG A 50 17.55 6.06 8.17
CA ARG A 50 18.11 4.79 8.64
C ARG A 50 17.27 4.18 9.77
N ALA A 51 16.90 4.98 10.76
CA ALA A 51 16.05 4.51 11.87
C ALA A 51 14.67 4.01 11.39
N MET A 52 14.06 4.70 10.41
CA MET A 52 12.78 4.28 9.84
C MET A 52 12.91 3.01 8.99
N ILE A 53 14.01 2.83 8.25
CA ILE A 53 14.32 1.61 7.50
C ILE A 53 14.49 0.44 8.46
N GLU A 54 15.32 0.60 9.50
CA GLU A 54 15.56 -0.43 10.51
C GLU A 54 14.24 -0.90 11.15
N LYS A 55 13.41 0.06 11.59
CA LYS A 55 12.08 -0.24 12.13
C LYS A 55 11.19 -0.98 11.12
N ALA A 56 11.20 -0.58 9.86
CA ALA A 56 10.38 -1.22 8.83
C ALA A 56 10.85 -2.66 8.54
N LEU A 57 12.16 -2.90 8.54
CA LEU A 57 12.74 -4.23 8.37
C LEU A 57 12.49 -5.12 9.60
N GLN A 58 12.55 -4.57 10.81
CA GLN A 58 12.16 -5.29 12.02
C GLN A 58 10.69 -5.72 11.97
N GLN A 59 9.78 -4.82 11.59
CA GLN A 59 8.36 -5.14 11.40
C GLN A 59 8.13 -6.20 10.30
N ARG A 60 9.01 -6.25 9.30
CA ARG A 60 8.98 -7.31 8.31
C ARG A 60 9.34 -8.66 8.91
N LEU A 61 10.38 -8.75 9.73
CA LEU A 61 10.75 -9.97 10.46
C LEU A 61 9.63 -10.44 11.40
N GLU A 62 8.89 -9.52 11.98
CA GLU A 62 7.71 -9.80 12.81
C GLU A 62 6.47 -10.22 11.98
N GLY A 63 6.52 -10.11 10.65
CA GLY A 63 5.40 -10.44 9.76
C GLY A 63 4.27 -9.41 9.77
N THR A 64 4.48 -8.23 10.36
CA THR A 64 3.44 -7.18 10.48
C THR A 64 3.46 -6.16 9.35
N ARG A 65 4.56 -6.14 8.57
CA ARG A 65 4.77 -5.22 7.46
C ARG A 65 5.59 -5.86 6.35
N TYR A 66 5.29 -5.53 5.10
CA TYR A 66 6.15 -5.82 3.95
C TYR A 66 6.50 -4.50 3.25
N PRO A 67 7.68 -3.91 3.51
CA PRO A 67 8.06 -2.62 2.97
C PRO A 67 8.70 -2.76 1.58
N PHE A 68 8.34 -1.84 0.68
CA PHE A 68 8.95 -1.66 -0.62
C PHE A 68 9.58 -0.29 -0.76
N VAL A 69 10.74 -0.22 -1.39
CA VAL A 69 11.19 1.01 -2.02
C VAL A 69 10.49 1.18 -3.36
N THR A 70 10.09 2.39 -3.67
CA THR A 70 9.47 2.74 -4.95
C THR A 70 10.52 3.33 -5.88
N VAL A 71 10.75 2.64 -6.99
CA VAL A 71 11.63 3.10 -8.08
C VAL A 71 10.74 3.54 -9.23
N PHE A 72 10.95 4.76 -9.73
CA PHE A 72 10.21 5.33 -10.85
C PHE A 72 11.19 5.78 -11.93
N ARG A 73 11.12 5.18 -13.12
CA ARG A 73 12.03 5.45 -14.24
C ARG A 73 13.51 5.31 -13.87
N GLY A 74 13.83 4.31 -13.07
CA GLY A 74 15.18 4.01 -12.60
C GLY A 74 15.64 4.74 -11.34
N GLU A 75 14.88 5.73 -10.85
CA GLU A 75 15.23 6.53 -9.67
C GLU A 75 14.43 6.11 -8.44
N VAL A 76 15.08 6.07 -7.27
CA VAL A 76 14.39 5.86 -5.99
C VAL A 76 13.63 7.13 -5.64
N VAL A 77 12.30 7.02 -5.51
CA VAL A 77 11.41 8.17 -5.31
C VAL A 77 10.58 8.12 -4.03
N GLY A 78 10.75 7.10 -3.23
CA GLY A 78 10.00 6.93 -1.98
C GLY A 78 9.76 5.49 -1.62
N TRP A 79 8.78 5.23 -0.79
CA TRP A 79 8.42 3.89 -0.38
C TRP A 79 6.91 3.70 -0.21
N THR A 80 6.51 2.43 -0.10
CA THR A 80 5.15 1.99 0.26
C THR A 80 5.22 0.64 0.97
N SER A 81 4.13 0.18 1.57
CA SER A 81 4.15 -1.10 2.28
C SER A 81 2.79 -1.79 2.23
N TYR A 82 2.82 -3.11 2.37
CA TYR A 82 1.70 -3.82 2.97
C TYR A 82 1.85 -3.78 4.48
N PHE A 83 0.74 -3.54 5.18
CA PHE A 83 0.58 -3.59 6.62
C PHE A 83 -0.58 -4.52 6.98
N ARG A 84 -0.80 -4.73 8.30
CA ARG A 84 -1.91 -5.55 8.79
C ARG A 84 -2.07 -6.80 7.92
N ILE A 85 -0.96 -7.55 7.81
CA ILE A 85 -0.92 -8.79 7.05
C ILE A 85 -1.65 -9.83 7.88
N GLU A 86 -2.90 -10.12 7.51
CA GLU A 86 -3.80 -10.96 8.29
C GLU A 86 -3.86 -12.37 7.70
N PHE A 87 -3.75 -13.36 8.58
CA PHE A 87 -4.02 -14.77 8.31
C PHE A 87 -5.18 -15.17 9.21
N TRP A 88 -6.31 -15.54 8.61
CA TRP A 88 -7.51 -15.86 9.38
C TRP A 88 -7.49 -17.31 9.86
N ASP A 89 -8.10 -17.53 11.01
CA ASP A 89 -8.25 -18.88 11.58
C ASP A 89 -9.48 -19.55 10.96
N TRP A 90 -9.25 -20.23 9.84
CA TRP A 90 -10.30 -20.92 9.11
C TRP A 90 -10.69 -22.23 9.83
N PRO A 91 -11.98 -22.57 9.88
CA PRO A 91 -12.44 -23.85 10.46
C PRO A 91 -11.71 -25.05 9.83
N GLU A 92 -11.53 -26.09 10.62
CA GLU A 92 -10.94 -27.35 10.15
C GLU A 92 -11.73 -27.92 8.95
N GLY A 93 -11.01 -28.36 7.93
CA GLY A 93 -11.60 -28.86 6.68
C GLY A 93 -12.04 -27.76 5.70
N HIS A 94 -11.94 -26.49 6.05
CA HIS A 94 -12.22 -25.40 5.11
C HIS A 94 -11.14 -25.36 4.01
N PRO A 95 -11.50 -25.11 2.70
CA PRO A 95 -10.53 -25.08 1.59
C PRO A 95 -9.40 -24.02 1.75
N GLN A 96 -9.60 -23.03 2.59
CA GLN A 96 -8.61 -21.99 2.89
C GLN A 96 -7.77 -22.31 4.14
N ALA A 97 -8.08 -23.36 4.89
CA ALA A 97 -7.33 -23.72 6.09
C ALA A 97 -5.88 -24.07 5.74
N GLY A 98 -4.93 -23.54 6.53
CA GLY A 98 -3.51 -23.78 6.33
C GLY A 98 -2.86 -23.04 5.15
N ARG A 99 -3.57 -22.10 4.51
CA ARG A 99 -2.97 -21.27 3.44
C ARG A 99 -1.76 -20.48 3.94
N THR A 100 -0.79 -20.30 3.06
CA THR A 100 0.48 -19.58 3.36
C THR A 100 0.51 -18.15 2.83
N THR A 101 -0.59 -17.72 2.19
CA THR A 101 -0.78 -16.34 1.70
C THR A 101 -1.79 -15.61 2.57
N PRO A 102 -1.70 -14.30 2.73
CA PRO A 102 -2.61 -13.52 3.57
C PRO A 102 -4.07 -13.63 3.13
N ASP A 103 -4.99 -13.45 4.08
CA ASP A 103 -6.43 -13.31 3.83
C ASP A 103 -6.84 -11.85 3.63
N ALA A 104 -6.18 -10.92 4.31
CA ALA A 104 -6.37 -9.49 4.14
C ALA A 104 -5.05 -8.75 4.36
N VAL A 105 -4.95 -7.56 3.75
CA VAL A 105 -3.80 -6.66 3.92
C VAL A 105 -4.24 -5.20 3.89
N GLU A 106 -3.43 -4.31 4.44
CA GLU A 106 -3.54 -2.87 4.24
C GLU A 106 -2.43 -2.40 3.29
N ILE A 107 -2.75 -1.52 2.35
CA ILE A 107 -1.75 -0.79 1.56
C ILE A 107 -1.61 0.62 2.12
N GLY A 108 -0.44 0.94 2.68
CA GLY A 108 -0.24 2.20 3.38
C GLY A 108 1.21 2.65 3.50
N GLY A 109 1.42 3.65 4.39
CA GLY A 109 2.74 4.22 4.68
C GLY A 109 3.44 4.81 3.47
N THR A 110 2.68 5.26 2.47
CA THR A 110 3.21 5.71 1.18
C THR A 110 3.62 7.17 1.23
N TRP A 111 4.83 7.45 0.78
CA TRP A 111 5.25 8.79 0.39
C TRP A 111 6.11 8.73 -0.88
N LEU A 112 6.11 9.81 -1.63
CA LEU A 112 6.87 9.98 -2.86
C LEU A 112 7.55 11.35 -2.85
N SER A 113 8.75 11.42 -3.41
CA SER A 113 9.46 12.66 -3.69
C SER A 113 8.63 13.62 -4.54
N GLN A 114 8.96 14.90 -4.50
CA GLN A 114 8.26 15.92 -5.29
C GLN A 114 8.24 15.57 -6.79
N SER A 115 9.35 15.10 -7.33
CA SER A 115 9.49 14.74 -8.76
C SER A 115 8.53 13.64 -9.21
N ALA A 116 8.16 12.72 -8.32
CA ALA A 116 7.24 11.61 -8.62
C ALA A 116 5.77 11.91 -8.28
N GLN A 117 5.51 13.03 -7.54
CA GLN A 117 4.15 13.43 -7.22
C GLN A 117 3.42 13.98 -8.43
N ARG A 118 2.07 13.81 -8.48
CA ARG A 118 1.20 14.22 -9.60
C ARG A 118 1.57 13.60 -10.94
N THR A 119 2.33 12.50 -10.90
CA THR A 119 2.60 11.62 -12.03
C THR A 119 1.77 10.34 -11.91
N ARG A 120 1.94 9.41 -12.87
CA ARG A 120 1.33 8.08 -12.80
C ARG A 120 1.97 7.14 -11.78
N CYS A 121 3.10 7.54 -11.16
CA CYS A 121 3.88 6.70 -10.25
C CYS A 121 3.03 6.05 -9.15
N ASN A 122 2.31 6.87 -8.36
CA ASN A 122 1.48 6.33 -7.27
C ASN A 122 0.38 5.39 -7.76
N THR A 123 -0.28 5.73 -8.87
CA THR A 123 -1.35 4.90 -9.43
C THR A 123 -0.81 3.56 -9.90
N GLN A 124 0.28 3.54 -10.65
CA GLN A 124 0.92 2.30 -11.10
C GLN A 124 1.40 1.46 -9.91
N ALA A 125 2.07 2.06 -8.93
CA ALA A 125 2.50 1.37 -7.72
C ALA A 125 1.34 0.68 -7.01
N LYS A 126 0.22 1.39 -6.81
CA LYS A 126 -0.97 0.83 -6.15
C LYS A 126 -1.64 -0.26 -6.96
N LEU A 127 -1.71 -0.12 -8.29
CA LEU A 127 -2.24 -1.16 -9.16
C LEU A 127 -1.41 -2.44 -9.11
N LEU A 128 -0.08 -2.33 -9.12
CA LEU A 128 0.81 -3.48 -8.96
C LEU A 128 0.55 -4.21 -7.63
N MET A 129 0.45 -3.46 -6.54
CA MET A 129 0.15 -4.02 -5.23
C MET A 129 -1.24 -4.67 -5.19
N LEU A 130 -2.28 -3.99 -5.69
CA LEU A 130 -3.64 -4.55 -5.72
C LEU A 130 -3.72 -5.83 -6.56
N ARG A 131 -3.09 -5.84 -7.74
CA ARG A 131 -3.00 -7.04 -8.58
C ARG A 131 -2.33 -8.19 -7.84
N HIS A 132 -1.18 -7.95 -7.23
CA HIS A 132 -0.48 -8.99 -6.47
C HIS A 132 -1.34 -9.51 -5.32
N ALA A 133 -1.97 -8.63 -4.56
CA ALA A 133 -2.84 -9.01 -3.46
C ALA A 133 -4.03 -9.87 -3.94
N PHE A 134 -4.74 -9.44 -4.99
CA PHE A 134 -5.93 -10.15 -5.44
C PHE A 134 -5.64 -11.33 -6.38
N GLU A 135 -4.64 -11.22 -7.26
CA GLU A 135 -4.39 -12.24 -8.29
C GLU A 135 -3.38 -13.30 -7.84
N THR A 136 -2.39 -12.94 -7.00
CA THR A 136 -1.37 -13.87 -6.51
C THR A 136 -1.71 -14.41 -5.13
N TRP A 137 -1.90 -13.51 -4.15
CA TRP A 137 -2.23 -13.92 -2.79
C TRP A 137 -3.70 -14.36 -2.63
N LYS A 138 -4.60 -13.93 -3.54
CA LYS A 138 -6.03 -14.21 -3.44
C LYS A 138 -6.63 -13.70 -2.12
N VAL A 139 -6.24 -12.49 -1.71
CA VAL A 139 -6.81 -11.89 -0.51
C VAL A 139 -8.29 -11.57 -0.69
N HIS A 140 -9.05 -11.63 0.39
CA HIS A 140 -10.47 -11.27 0.40
C HIS A 140 -10.67 -9.76 0.44
N ARG A 141 -9.65 -9.02 0.91
CA ARG A 141 -9.77 -7.59 1.17
C ARG A 141 -8.43 -6.88 1.18
N VAL A 142 -8.39 -5.67 0.61
CA VAL A 142 -7.29 -4.72 0.75
C VAL A 142 -7.83 -3.47 1.42
N HIS A 143 -7.28 -3.14 2.57
CA HIS A 143 -7.58 -1.92 3.31
C HIS A 143 -6.71 -0.75 2.84
N PHE A 144 -7.24 0.45 3.01
CA PHE A 144 -6.47 1.68 3.01
C PHE A 144 -6.84 2.49 4.24
N GLU A 145 -5.94 3.33 4.70
CA GLU A 145 -6.19 4.23 5.80
C GLU A 145 -5.52 5.58 5.53
N THR A 146 -6.24 6.66 5.78
CA THR A 146 -5.67 8.01 5.70
C THR A 146 -6.37 8.93 6.69
N ASP A 147 -5.74 10.06 7.04
CA ASP A 147 -6.40 11.14 7.78
C ASP A 147 -7.60 11.64 6.97
N GLU A 148 -8.77 11.82 7.60
CA GLU A 148 -9.97 12.29 6.90
C GLU A 148 -9.79 13.66 6.24
N ARG A 149 -8.87 14.48 6.76
CA ARG A 149 -8.51 15.80 6.22
C ARG A 149 -7.59 15.70 4.99
N ASN A 150 -6.94 14.54 4.76
CA ASN A 150 -6.03 14.33 3.64
C ASN A 150 -6.80 14.08 2.33
N THR A 151 -7.42 15.13 1.79
CA THR A 151 -8.21 15.06 0.56
C THR A 151 -7.42 14.49 -0.61
N ARG A 152 -6.12 14.78 -0.70
CA ARG A 152 -5.25 14.25 -1.75
C ARG A 152 -5.16 12.72 -1.71
N SER A 153 -4.93 12.16 -0.53
CA SER A 153 -4.88 10.71 -0.34
C SER A 153 -6.25 10.08 -0.59
N ARG A 154 -7.33 10.66 -0.03
CA ARG A 154 -8.70 10.17 -0.24
C ARG A 154 -9.05 10.09 -1.72
N ASN A 155 -8.78 11.14 -2.48
CA ASN A 155 -9.02 11.18 -3.93
C ASN A 155 -8.16 10.16 -4.69
N ALA A 156 -6.90 9.95 -4.28
CA ALA A 156 -6.03 8.96 -4.90
C ALA A 156 -6.54 7.54 -4.67
N ILE A 157 -7.01 7.23 -3.45
CA ILE A 157 -7.56 5.92 -3.09
C ILE A 157 -8.92 5.69 -3.77
N ALA A 158 -9.78 6.71 -3.82
CA ALA A 158 -11.08 6.61 -4.50
C ALA A 158 -10.95 6.28 -6.00
N ARG A 159 -9.92 6.87 -6.68
CA ARG A 159 -9.63 6.54 -8.09
C ARG A 159 -9.22 5.08 -8.32
N LEU A 160 -8.76 4.38 -7.30
CA LEU A 160 -8.47 2.95 -7.38
C LEU A 160 -9.72 2.06 -7.21
N GLY A 161 -10.90 2.67 -7.07
CA GLY A 161 -12.16 1.95 -6.89
C GLY A 161 -12.44 1.50 -5.45
N ALA A 162 -11.61 1.91 -4.47
CA ALA A 162 -11.85 1.60 -3.07
C ALA A 162 -13.09 2.32 -2.55
N LYS A 163 -13.93 1.61 -1.81
CA LYS A 163 -15.18 2.14 -1.23
C LYS A 163 -14.98 2.43 0.25
N LEU A 164 -15.47 3.60 0.69
CA LEU A 164 -15.49 3.95 2.11
C LEU A 164 -16.32 2.95 2.90
N GLU A 165 -15.74 2.40 3.96
CA GLU A 165 -16.44 1.51 4.90
C GLU A 165 -16.75 2.23 6.22
N GLY A 166 -15.95 3.23 6.59
CA GLY A 166 -16.20 4.00 7.81
C GLY A 166 -15.17 5.09 8.08
N ILE A 167 -15.44 5.83 9.15
CA ILE A 167 -14.51 6.80 9.73
C ILE A 167 -14.31 6.40 11.19
N ARG A 168 -13.08 6.05 11.55
CA ARG A 168 -12.71 5.81 12.94
C ARG A 168 -12.40 7.15 13.59
N ARG A 169 -13.28 7.60 14.48
CA ARG A 169 -13.11 8.86 15.21
C ARG A 169 -12.09 8.72 16.33
N ALA A 170 -11.31 9.79 16.55
CA ALA A 170 -10.30 9.85 17.60
C ALA A 170 -9.35 8.63 17.59
N ASP A 171 -8.87 8.25 16.40
CA ASP A 171 -8.10 7.03 16.19
C ASP A 171 -6.70 7.09 16.81
N ARG A 172 -5.98 8.17 16.57
CA ARG A 172 -4.61 8.35 17.06
C ARG A 172 -4.13 9.80 16.94
N PRO A 173 -2.98 10.17 17.53
CA PRO A 173 -2.34 11.46 17.26
C PRO A 173 -1.99 11.60 15.77
N GLY A 174 -2.36 12.73 15.19
CA GLY A 174 -1.93 13.15 13.87
C GLY A 174 -0.51 13.72 13.90
N ARG A 175 0.10 13.92 12.75
CA ARG A 175 1.43 14.53 12.65
C ARG A 175 1.46 15.99 13.14
N ASP A 176 0.35 16.67 13.03
CA ASP A 176 0.14 18.05 13.49
C ASP A 176 -0.14 18.18 15.01
N GLY A 177 -0.03 17.07 15.74
CA GLY A 177 -0.31 17.02 17.18
C GLY A 177 -1.79 17.01 17.55
N THR A 178 -2.70 17.09 16.58
CA THR A 178 -4.14 16.98 16.84
C THR A 178 -4.58 15.51 16.89
N VAL A 179 -5.76 15.26 17.44
CA VAL A 179 -6.38 13.94 17.35
C VAL A 179 -6.96 13.75 15.94
N ARG A 180 -6.49 12.72 15.27
CA ARG A 180 -6.89 12.40 13.89
C ARG A 180 -8.12 11.49 13.88
N ASN A 181 -9.01 11.70 12.91
CA ASN A 181 -9.96 10.70 12.48
C ASN A 181 -9.40 9.97 11.25
N SER A 182 -9.53 8.66 11.22
CA SER A 182 -9.05 7.84 10.10
C SER A 182 -10.19 7.49 9.16
N TRP A 183 -10.03 7.87 7.89
CA TRP A 183 -10.91 7.51 6.79
C TRP A 183 -10.46 6.14 6.26
N GLU A 184 -11.35 5.14 6.34
CA GLU A 184 -11.05 3.73 6.11
C GLU A 184 -11.83 3.17 4.91
N PRO A 185 -11.31 3.25 3.70
CA PRO A 185 -11.85 2.55 2.56
C PRO A 185 -11.22 1.17 2.37
N ALA A 186 -11.94 0.30 1.66
CA ALA A 186 -11.41 -0.98 1.24
C ALA A 186 -11.75 -1.31 -0.22
N SER A 187 -10.91 -2.13 -0.83
CA SER A 187 -11.16 -2.81 -2.10
C SER A 187 -11.38 -4.29 -1.85
N ARG A 188 -12.31 -4.87 -2.61
CA ARG A 188 -12.60 -6.30 -2.61
C ARG A 188 -12.52 -6.85 -4.03
N PRO A 189 -12.22 -8.14 -4.22
CA PRO A 189 -12.29 -8.75 -5.53
C PRO A 189 -13.72 -8.61 -6.08
N THR A 190 -13.86 -8.27 -7.35
CA THR A 190 -15.16 -8.29 -8.02
C THR A 190 -15.60 -9.74 -8.21
N PRO A 191 -16.78 -10.15 -7.73
CA PRO A 191 -17.26 -11.51 -7.93
C PRO A 191 -17.28 -11.86 -9.42
N GLY A 192 -16.66 -13.00 -9.79
CA GLY A 192 -16.58 -13.46 -11.17
C GLY A 192 -15.53 -12.81 -12.05
N CYS A 193 -14.75 -11.84 -11.54
CA CYS A 193 -13.63 -11.24 -12.25
C CYS A 193 -12.32 -11.90 -11.78
N THR A 194 -11.57 -12.49 -12.71
CA THR A 194 -10.26 -13.09 -12.43
C THR A 194 -9.12 -12.08 -12.50
N ARG A 195 -9.42 -10.85 -12.87
CA ARG A 195 -8.45 -9.76 -13.02
C ARG A 195 -8.92 -8.51 -12.26
N PHE A 196 -8.03 -7.87 -11.52
CA PHE A 196 -8.30 -6.58 -10.90
C PHE A 196 -8.27 -5.46 -11.95
N GLU A 197 -9.41 -4.79 -12.17
CA GLU A 197 -9.52 -3.62 -13.04
C GLU A 197 -9.76 -2.38 -12.18
N ALA A 198 -8.89 -1.38 -12.30
CA ALA A 198 -8.94 -0.15 -11.51
C ALA A 198 -9.88 0.93 -12.06
N GLU A 199 -10.51 0.68 -13.23
CA GLU A 199 -11.51 1.59 -13.81
C GLU A 199 -12.83 0.86 -14.03
N PRO A 200 -13.99 1.56 -13.88
CA PRO A 200 -15.29 0.98 -14.18
C PRO A 200 -15.53 1.02 -15.70
N SER A 201 -14.68 0.40 -16.49
CA SER A 201 -14.95 0.18 -17.90
C SER A 201 -15.18 -1.31 -18.13
N THR A 202 -16.48 -1.64 -18.13
CA THR A 202 -17.05 -2.79 -18.81
C THR A 202 -16.46 -4.17 -18.45
N CYS A 203 -16.81 -4.68 -17.26
CA CYS A 203 -16.99 -6.12 -17.17
C CYS A 203 -18.25 -6.47 -17.96
N THR A 204 -18.14 -6.65 -19.27
CA THR A 204 -19.19 -7.25 -20.06
C THR A 204 -19.37 -8.66 -19.55
N SER A 205 -20.50 -8.92 -18.93
CA SER A 205 -21.03 -10.25 -18.63
C SER A 205 -21.21 -11.03 -19.94
N ALA A 206 -20.12 -11.57 -20.44
CA ALA A 206 -20.16 -12.57 -21.51
C ALA A 206 -20.43 -13.92 -20.85
N GLY A 207 -21.64 -14.36 -20.88
CA GLY A 207 -21.97 -15.76 -20.68
C GLY A 207 -22.98 -16.09 -19.60
N LEU A 208 -24.21 -15.62 -19.76
CA LEU A 208 -25.35 -16.37 -19.30
C LEU A 208 -26.41 -16.32 -20.42
N MET A 209 -26.22 -17.13 -21.44
CA MET A 209 -27.29 -17.60 -22.30
C MET A 209 -27.08 -19.09 -22.58
N ARG A 210 -28.02 -19.83 -22.07
CA ARG A 210 -28.53 -21.20 -22.27
C ARG A 210 -28.08 -22.23 -21.28
#